data_d6b5541ba450607814ff664011203979
#
_entry.id   d6b5541ba450607814ff664011203979
#
_cell.length_a   1.000
_cell.length_b   1.000
_cell.length_c   1.000
_cell.angle_alpha   90.00
_cell.angle_beta   90.00
_cell.angle_gamma   90.00
#
_symmetry.space_group_name_H-M   'P 1'
#
loop_
_entity.id
_entity.type
_entity.pdbx_description
1 polymer ?
#
loop_
_entity_poly.entity_id
_entity_poly.type
_entity_poly.pdbx_seq_one_letter_code
_entity_poly.pdbx_strand_id
1 'polypeptide(L)'
;PDASEGIKNKEDLPKGTTYTWKEKVDVSTAGNKKGTVVVTYPDGSKEEVEVTISVVDKKAPNKSQVDPITEGDQIVTGKTEPNAEVTVTLPDGSQYHGTADKNGNFTVKVPKLEAGTKVRVTATDESGNTSEPTNVVVSSNKKDSGKNGSKGSKTDNQDGNSNQDKNRGKSQSSKVFPKTGESDSNIFTISGGLILLGTLGLLGYKNRKKENE
;
A
#
# COMPACT_ATOMS: atom_id res chain seq x y z
N PRO A 1 9.41 19.05 1.35
CA PRO A 1 10.72 19.05 0.69
C PRO A 1 11.48 20.34 0.99
N ASP A 2 12.82 20.26 0.98
CA ASP A 2 13.66 21.44 1.09
C ASP A 2 13.60 22.26 -0.21
N ALA A 3 13.40 23.59 -0.09
CA ALA A 3 13.27 24.46 -1.24
C ALA A 3 14.57 24.56 -2.05
N SER A 4 15.73 24.39 -1.42
CA SER A 4 17.04 24.46 -2.06
C SER A 4 17.27 23.31 -3.06
N GLU A 5 16.61 22.16 -2.85
CA GLU A 5 16.70 21.03 -3.78
C GLU A 5 16.06 21.33 -5.14
N GLY A 6 15.16 22.32 -5.18
CA GLY A 6 14.56 22.84 -6.40
C GLY A 6 15.52 23.61 -7.29
N ILE A 7 16.67 24.03 -6.80
CA ILE A 7 17.61 24.92 -7.51
C ILE A 7 18.85 24.16 -7.94
N LYS A 8 19.00 23.91 -9.23
CA LYS A 8 20.11 23.09 -9.77
C LYS A 8 21.49 23.73 -9.63
N ASN A 9 21.56 25.02 -9.78
CA ASN A 9 22.82 25.81 -9.79
C ASN A 9 23.07 26.49 -8.44
N LYS A 10 22.56 25.94 -7.34
CA LYS A 10 22.70 26.54 -6.00
C LYS A 10 24.15 26.74 -5.58
N GLU A 11 25.05 25.90 -6.08
CA GLU A 11 26.49 25.97 -5.77
C GLU A 11 27.17 27.16 -6.45
N ASP A 12 26.60 27.69 -7.57
CA ASP A 12 27.12 28.83 -8.32
C ASP A 12 26.60 30.16 -7.75
N LEU A 13 25.67 30.12 -6.79
CA LEU A 13 25.08 31.34 -6.22
C LEU A 13 25.93 31.88 -5.07
N PRO A 14 25.84 33.21 -4.80
CA PRO A 14 26.62 33.85 -3.73
C PRO A 14 26.42 33.18 -2.38
N LYS A 15 27.51 33.01 -1.61
CA LYS A 15 27.42 32.48 -0.25
C LYS A 15 26.48 33.33 0.60
N GLY A 16 25.57 32.65 1.33
CA GLY A 16 24.55 33.32 2.13
C GLY A 16 23.21 33.47 1.40
N THR A 17 23.07 32.96 0.16
CA THR A 17 21.78 32.84 -0.51
C THR A 17 20.88 31.88 0.25
N THR A 18 19.61 32.25 0.45
CA THR A 18 18.61 31.44 1.13
C THR A 18 17.46 31.05 0.20
N TYR A 19 16.83 29.93 0.48
CA TYR A 19 15.77 29.35 -0.33
C TYR A 19 14.54 29.08 0.54
N THR A 20 13.39 29.56 0.12
CA THR A 20 12.14 29.34 0.83
C THR A 20 11.02 29.02 -0.15
N TRP A 21 10.07 28.19 0.23
CA TRP A 21 8.85 28.04 -0.54
C TRP A 21 8.00 29.30 -0.44
N LYS A 22 7.53 29.82 -1.57
CA LYS A 22 6.55 30.93 -1.59
C LYS A 22 5.26 30.51 -0.93
N GLU A 23 4.83 29.28 -1.23
CA GLU A 23 3.66 28.62 -0.62
C GLU A 23 4.01 27.16 -0.30
N LYS A 24 3.32 26.59 0.68
CA LYS A 24 3.51 25.18 1.02
C LYS A 24 3.06 24.30 -0.14
N VAL A 25 3.98 23.49 -0.68
CA VAL A 25 3.63 22.54 -1.72
C VAL A 25 2.90 21.35 -1.12
N ASP A 26 1.73 21.00 -1.67
CA ASP A 26 0.99 19.82 -1.29
C ASP A 26 1.65 18.57 -1.89
N VAL A 27 2.20 17.73 -1.03
CA VAL A 27 2.85 16.46 -1.38
C VAL A 27 2.06 15.25 -0.86
N SER A 28 0.78 15.43 -0.52
CA SER A 28 -0.07 14.38 0.02
C SER A 28 -0.48 13.31 -1.01
N THR A 29 -0.40 13.65 -2.30
CA THR A 29 -0.73 12.73 -3.41
C THR A 29 0.42 12.63 -4.39
N ALA A 30 0.63 11.44 -4.94
CA ALA A 30 1.64 11.19 -5.97
C ALA A 30 1.40 12.03 -7.24
N GLY A 31 2.45 12.19 -8.03
CA GLY A 31 2.43 12.94 -9.29
C GLY A 31 3.31 14.18 -9.27
N ASN A 32 3.36 14.85 -10.41
CA ASN A 32 4.13 16.07 -10.56
C ASN A 32 3.38 17.26 -9.97
N LYS A 33 4.00 17.94 -9.03
CA LYS A 33 3.49 19.15 -8.37
C LYS A 33 4.32 20.35 -8.78
N LYS A 34 3.68 21.48 -8.96
CA LYS A 34 4.38 22.76 -9.19
C LYS A 34 4.55 23.48 -7.85
N GLY A 35 5.68 24.13 -7.68
CA GLY A 35 5.95 25.01 -6.55
C GLY A 35 6.81 26.18 -6.98
N THR A 36 6.78 27.27 -6.23
CA THR A 36 7.62 28.44 -6.46
C THR A 36 8.58 28.57 -5.28
N VAL A 37 9.87 28.58 -5.60
CA VAL A 37 10.94 28.86 -4.63
C VAL A 37 11.30 30.33 -4.71
N VAL A 38 11.35 30.98 -3.56
CA VAL A 38 11.89 32.35 -3.41
C VAL A 38 13.35 32.22 -3.04
N VAL A 39 14.22 32.62 -3.94
CA VAL A 39 15.66 32.74 -3.74
C VAL A 39 15.94 34.15 -3.23
N THR A 40 16.58 34.25 -2.05
CA THR A 40 16.96 35.55 -1.48
C THR A 40 18.47 35.64 -1.41
N TYR A 41 19.02 36.63 -2.09
CA TYR A 41 20.46 36.88 -2.16
C TYR A 41 20.96 37.66 -0.93
N PRO A 42 22.31 37.68 -0.67
CA PRO A 42 22.88 38.39 0.47
C PRO A 42 22.66 39.90 0.46
N ASP A 43 22.44 40.49 -0.72
CA ASP A 43 22.12 41.91 -0.87
C ASP A 43 20.64 42.23 -0.60
N GLY A 44 19.83 41.21 -0.25
CA GLY A 44 18.40 41.32 0.02
C GLY A 44 17.52 41.24 -1.23
N SER A 45 18.09 41.18 -2.42
CA SER A 45 17.31 40.95 -3.65
C SER A 45 16.68 39.57 -3.68
N LYS A 46 15.55 39.42 -4.38
CA LYS A 46 14.79 38.17 -4.45
C LYS A 46 14.46 37.82 -5.88
N GLU A 47 14.42 36.51 -6.12
CA GLU A 47 13.98 35.94 -7.37
C GLU A 47 12.99 34.79 -7.09
N GLU A 48 11.97 34.64 -7.92
CA GLU A 48 11.01 33.55 -7.85
C GLU A 48 11.30 32.54 -8.97
N VAL A 49 11.47 31.28 -8.59
CA VAL A 49 11.78 30.19 -9.52
C VAL A 49 10.69 29.14 -9.44
N GLU A 50 9.99 28.90 -10.55
CA GLU A 50 9.05 27.77 -10.64
C GLU A 50 9.82 26.45 -10.75
N VAL A 51 9.45 25.50 -9.92
CA VAL A 51 10.04 24.16 -9.89
C VAL A 51 8.97 23.09 -9.97
N THR A 52 9.33 21.96 -10.54
CA THR A 52 8.47 20.77 -10.56
C THR A 52 9.03 19.76 -9.58
N ILE A 53 8.15 19.28 -8.68
CA ILE A 53 8.45 18.26 -7.67
C ILE A 53 7.74 16.99 -8.10
N SER A 54 8.48 15.89 -8.27
CA SER A 54 7.89 14.57 -8.48
C SER A 54 7.64 13.89 -7.13
N VAL A 55 6.38 13.71 -6.78
CA VAL A 55 5.97 12.98 -5.58
C VAL A 55 5.72 11.53 -5.99
N VAL A 56 6.46 10.61 -5.40
CA VAL A 56 6.34 9.17 -5.69
C VAL A 56 5.61 8.52 -4.52
N ASP A 57 4.56 7.77 -4.82
CA ASP A 57 3.93 6.88 -3.85
C ASP A 57 4.81 5.64 -3.68
N LYS A 58 5.14 5.32 -2.44
CA LYS A 58 5.89 4.10 -2.06
C LYS A 58 5.10 3.20 -1.12
N LYS A 59 3.82 3.50 -0.89
CA LYS A 59 2.95 2.73 -0.02
C LYS A 59 2.28 1.63 -0.83
N ALA A 60 2.67 0.38 -0.57
CA ALA A 60 2.00 -0.77 -1.16
C ALA A 60 0.54 -0.92 -0.65
N PRO A 61 -0.36 -1.46 -1.48
CA PRO A 61 -1.68 -1.86 -1.04
C PRO A 61 -1.65 -2.79 0.15
N ASN A 62 -2.68 -2.74 0.97
CA ASN A 62 -2.88 -3.75 2.01
C ASN A 62 -3.09 -5.14 1.39
N LYS A 63 -2.85 -6.20 2.17
CA LYS A 63 -3.19 -7.58 1.74
C LYS A 63 -4.62 -7.65 1.27
N SER A 64 -4.82 -8.25 0.09
CA SER A 64 -6.16 -8.46 -0.46
C SER A 64 -6.98 -9.40 0.43
N GLN A 65 -8.26 -9.07 0.62
CA GLN A 65 -9.23 -10.00 1.16
C GLN A 65 -9.73 -10.88 0.01
N VAL A 66 -9.49 -12.17 0.10
CA VAL A 66 -9.90 -13.16 -0.91
C VAL A 66 -11.09 -13.94 -0.37
N ASP A 67 -12.13 -14.07 -1.18
CA ASP A 67 -13.31 -14.87 -0.83
C ASP A 67 -12.94 -16.36 -0.78
N PRO A 68 -13.69 -17.18 -0.03
CA PRO A 68 -13.48 -18.62 -0.01
C PRO A 68 -13.52 -19.23 -1.41
N ILE A 69 -12.52 -20.03 -1.74
CA ILE A 69 -12.41 -20.73 -3.01
C ILE A 69 -12.75 -22.22 -2.82
N THR A 70 -13.58 -22.75 -3.69
CA THR A 70 -14.02 -24.14 -3.64
C THR A 70 -13.57 -24.92 -4.89
N GLU A 71 -13.48 -26.22 -4.75
CA GLU A 71 -13.16 -27.13 -5.86
C GLU A 71 -14.12 -26.92 -7.03
N GLY A 72 -13.56 -26.71 -8.20
CA GLY A 72 -14.31 -26.47 -9.41
C GLY A 72 -14.46 -25.02 -9.80
N ASP A 73 -14.14 -24.08 -8.91
CA ASP A 73 -14.17 -22.65 -9.21
C ASP A 73 -13.20 -22.31 -10.35
N GLN A 74 -13.63 -21.39 -11.20
CA GLN A 74 -12.86 -20.85 -12.34
C GLN A 74 -12.70 -19.32 -12.21
N ILE A 75 -13.04 -18.77 -11.06
CA ILE A 75 -12.84 -17.38 -10.72
C ILE A 75 -12.32 -17.26 -9.29
N VAL A 76 -11.49 -16.24 -9.07
CA VAL A 76 -11.08 -15.80 -7.73
C VAL A 76 -11.61 -14.40 -7.53
N THR A 77 -12.37 -14.21 -6.46
CA THR A 77 -12.99 -12.92 -6.11
C THR A 77 -12.50 -12.42 -4.77
N GLY A 78 -12.72 -11.14 -4.51
CA GLY A 78 -12.36 -10.54 -3.24
C GLY A 78 -12.32 -9.02 -3.28
N LYS A 79 -11.62 -8.44 -2.30
CA LYS A 79 -11.43 -7.00 -2.17
C LYS A 79 -9.96 -6.64 -1.96
N THR A 80 -9.57 -5.54 -2.58
CA THR A 80 -8.26 -4.91 -2.42
C THR A 80 -8.40 -3.39 -2.57
N GLU A 81 -7.31 -2.68 -2.77
CA GLU A 81 -7.32 -1.25 -3.06
C GLU A 81 -8.01 -0.97 -4.41
N PRO A 82 -8.84 0.09 -4.51
CA PRO A 82 -9.47 0.48 -5.76
C PRO A 82 -8.47 0.67 -6.90
N ASN A 83 -8.82 0.22 -8.10
CA ASN A 83 -8.03 0.27 -9.32
C ASN A 83 -6.70 -0.52 -9.30
N ALA A 84 -6.36 -1.21 -8.22
CA ALA A 84 -5.15 -2.02 -8.16
C ALA A 84 -5.20 -3.19 -9.15
N GLU A 85 -4.08 -3.51 -9.78
CA GLU A 85 -3.90 -4.73 -10.56
C GLU A 85 -3.77 -5.93 -9.61
N VAL A 86 -4.62 -6.94 -9.81
CA VAL A 86 -4.61 -8.17 -9.00
C VAL A 86 -3.96 -9.30 -9.78
N THR A 87 -2.96 -9.93 -9.19
CA THR A 87 -2.29 -11.12 -9.73
C THR A 87 -2.60 -12.33 -8.88
N VAL A 88 -3.17 -13.36 -9.51
CA VAL A 88 -3.41 -14.69 -8.92
C VAL A 88 -2.35 -15.64 -9.45
N THR A 89 -1.55 -16.21 -8.55
CA THR A 89 -0.48 -17.17 -8.91
C THR A 89 -0.83 -18.56 -8.40
N LEU A 90 -0.76 -19.56 -9.28
CA LEU A 90 -0.97 -20.97 -8.97
C LEU A 90 0.37 -21.67 -8.65
N PRO A 91 0.34 -22.89 -8.06
CA PRO A 91 1.56 -23.61 -7.66
C PRO A 91 2.51 -23.97 -8.79
N ASP A 92 2.01 -24.06 -10.01
CA ASP A 92 2.80 -24.30 -11.23
C ASP A 92 3.51 -23.04 -11.74
N GLY A 93 3.32 -21.89 -11.05
CA GLY A 93 3.88 -20.60 -11.43
C GLY A 93 3.05 -19.82 -12.44
N SER A 94 1.94 -20.36 -12.94
CA SER A 94 1.03 -19.62 -13.83
C SER A 94 0.40 -18.44 -13.13
N GLN A 95 0.23 -17.32 -13.85
CA GLN A 95 -0.32 -16.08 -13.34
C GLN A 95 -1.54 -15.65 -14.15
N TYR A 96 -2.53 -15.16 -13.43
CA TYR A 96 -3.79 -14.64 -13.97
C TYR A 96 -4.03 -13.27 -13.40
N HIS A 97 -4.51 -12.34 -14.24
CA HIS A 97 -4.60 -10.93 -13.89
C HIS A 97 -6.03 -10.42 -13.97
N GLY A 98 -6.32 -9.41 -13.16
CA GLY A 98 -7.55 -8.66 -13.16
C GLY A 98 -7.32 -7.29 -12.54
N THR A 99 -8.31 -6.42 -12.61
CA THR A 99 -8.25 -5.09 -12.00
C THR A 99 -9.39 -4.93 -11.01
N ALA A 100 -9.12 -4.37 -9.85
CA ALA A 100 -10.15 -4.02 -8.89
C ALA A 100 -10.98 -2.83 -9.38
N ASP A 101 -12.28 -2.86 -9.12
CA ASP A 101 -13.18 -1.76 -9.44
C ASP A 101 -12.97 -0.56 -8.48
N LYS A 102 -13.75 0.51 -8.69
CA LYS A 102 -13.71 1.73 -7.84
C LYS A 102 -14.06 1.48 -6.36
N ASN A 103 -14.69 0.35 -6.06
CA ASN A 103 -15.04 -0.08 -4.71
C ASN A 103 -14.02 -1.09 -4.14
N GLY A 104 -12.98 -1.41 -4.91
CA GLY A 104 -11.96 -2.37 -4.58
C GLY A 104 -12.34 -3.83 -4.82
N ASN A 105 -13.51 -4.13 -5.41
CA ASN A 105 -13.87 -5.52 -5.70
C ASN A 105 -13.11 -6.01 -6.94
N PHE A 106 -12.62 -7.24 -6.90
CA PHE A 106 -11.96 -7.85 -8.04
C PHE A 106 -12.54 -9.22 -8.40
N THR A 107 -12.39 -9.59 -9.66
CA THR A 107 -12.71 -10.91 -10.20
C THR A 107 -11.63 -11.28 -11.19
N VAL A 108 -10.92 -12.37 -10.92
CA VAL A 108 -9.86 -12.91 -11.78
C VAL A 108 -10.28 -14.29 -12.30
N LYS A 109 -10.28 -14.46 -13.61
CA LYS A 109 -10.55 -15.75 -14.25
C LYS A 109 -9.31 -16.65 -14.13
N VAL A 110 -9.53 -17.88 -13.72
CA VAL A 110 -8.50 -18.92 -13.54
C VAL A 110 -8.96 -20.24 -14.17
N PRO A 111 -8.08 -21.20 -14.43
CA PRO A 111 -8.50 -22.56 -14.75
C PRO A 111 -9.31 -23.18 -13.62
N LYS A 112 -10.02 -24.28 -13.93
CA LYS A 112 -10.72 -25.05 -12.91
C LYS A 112 -9.75 -25.46 -11.80
N LEU A 113 -10.05 -25.04 -10.56
CA LEU A 113 -9.22 -25.29 -9.39
C LEU A 113 -9.60 -26.61 -8.72
N GLU A 114 -8.59 -27.33 -8.26
CA GLU A 114 -8.75 -28.58 -7.51
C GLU A 114 -8.62 -28.33 -6.00
N ALA A 115 -9.30 -29.16 -5.20
CA ALA A 115 -9.19 -29.12 -3.75
C ALA A 115 -7.73 -29.23 -3.29
N GLY A 116 -7.34 -28.42 -2.31
CA GLY A 116 -5.97 -28.39 -1.77
C GLY A 116 -4.99 -27.51 -2.58
N THR A 117 -5.40 -26.97 -3.74
CA THR A 117 -4.57 -26.02 -4.49
C THR A 117 -4.29 -24.79 -3.64
N LYS A 118 -3.02 -24.39 -3.54
CA LYS A 118 -2.58 -23.17 -2.87
C LYS A 118 -2.59 -22.01 -3.87
N VAL A 119 -3.46 -21.05 -3.66
CA VAL A 119 -3.60 -19.86 -4.49
C VAL A 119 -2.94 -18.70 -3.77
N ARG A 120 -2.07 -17.97 -4.46
CA ARG A 120 -1.40 -16.76 -3.98
C ARG A 120 -1.94 -15.54 -4.70
N VAL A 121 -2.40 -14.54 -3.96
CA VAL A 121 -2.97 -13.31 -4.53
C VAL A 121 -2.18 -12.10 -4.05
N THR A 122 -1.79 -11.25 -4.98
CA THR A 122 -1.14 -9.95 -4.72
C THR A 122 -1.88 -8.84 -5.44
N ALA A 123 -1.79 -7.63 -4.92
CA ALA A 123 -2.31 -6.43 -5.55
C ALA A 123 -1.16 -5.43 -5.78
N THR A 124 -1.17 -4.77 -6.93
CA THR A 124 -0.18 -3.75 -7.30
C THR A 124 -0.91 -2.45 -7.63
N ASP A 125 -0.51 -1.34 -7.01
CA ASP A 125 -1.09 -0.03 -7.26
C ASP A 125 -0.57 0.59 -8.58
N GLU A 126 -1.13 1.75 -8.94
CA GLU A 126 -0.72 2.50 -10.15
C GLU A 126 0.74 2.98 -10.09
N SER A 127 1.34 3.06 -8.90
CA SER A 127 2.73 3.46 -8.68
C SER A 127 3.71 2.29 -8.76
N GLY A 128 3.20 1.06 -8.92
CA GLY A 128 3.98 -0.17 -9.02
C GLY A 128 4.34 -0.81 -7.67
N ASN A 129 3.76 -0.34 -6.56
CA ASN A 129 3.98 -0.96 -5.27
C ASN A 129 3.09 -2.19 -5.12
N THR A 130 3.67 -3.31 -4.74
CA THR A 130 2.96 -4.59 -4.62
C THR A 130 2.74 -4.97 -3.17
N SER A 131 1.52 -5.41 -2.85
CA SER A 131 1.12 -5.86 -1.52
C SER A 131 1.84 -7.12 -1.08
N GLU A 132 1.86 -7.36 0.22
CA GLU A 132 2.13 -8.69 0.76
C GLU A 132 1.10 -9.71 0.23
N PRO A 133 1.51 -10.96 -0.02
CA PRO A 133 0.61 -11.96 -0.59
C PRO A 133 -0.44 -12.44 0.40
N THR A 134 -1.64 -12.67 -0.10
CA THR A 134 -2.68 -13.47 0.56
C THR A 134 -2.63 -14.88 0.00
N ASN A 135 -2.53 -15.88 0.88
CA ASN A 135 -2.51 -17.29 0.50
C ASN A 135 -3.82 -17.94 0.92
N VAL A 136 -4.50 -18.60 -0.02
CA VAL A 136 -5.77 -19.31 0.19
C VAL A 136 -5.60 -20.74 -0.28
N VAL A 137 -6.20 -21.68 0.42
CA VAL A 137 -6.26 -23.08 0.00
C VAL A 137 -7.67 -23.38 -0.49
N VAL A 138 -7.77 -23.97 -1.68
CA VAL A 138 -9.05 -24.37 -2.28
C VAL A 138 -9.70 -25.45 -1.44
N SER A 139 -10.93 -25.23 -1.00
CA SER A 139 -11.72 -26.16 -0.19
C SER A 139 -12.34 -27.25 -1.07
N SER A 140 -12.49 -28.45 -0.52
CA SER A 140 -13.20 -29.54 -1.22
C SER A 140 -14.72 -29.31 -1.18
N ASN A 141 -15.39 -29.58 -2.30
CA ASN A 141 -16.87 -29.61 -2.39
C ASN A 141 -17.49 -30.90 -1.81
N LYS A 142 -16.67 -31.86 -1.34
CA LYS A 142 -17.22 -33.07 -0.72
C LYS A 142 -17.94 -32.68 0.56
N LYS A 143 -19.27 -32.67 0.52
CA LYS A 143 -20.07 -32.77 1.73
C LYS A 143 -19.58 -34.04 2.44
N ASP A 144 -19.02 -33.87 3.63
CA ASP A 144 -18.73 -34.98 4.52
C ASP A 144 -20.06 -35.70 4.76
N SER A 145 -20.34 -36.73 3.96
CA SER A 145 -21.44 -37.65 4.18
C SER A 145 -21.00 -38.47 5.38
N GLY A 146 -21.18 -37.91 6.56
CA GLY A 146 -20.99 -38.56 7.82
C GLY A 146 -21.70 -39.93 7.78
N LYS A 147 -20.92 -40.95 7.50
CA LYS A 147 -21.37 -42.33 7.64
C LYS A 147 -21.42 -42.62 9.13
N ASN A 148 -22.54 -42.21 9.73
CA ASN A 148 -22.91 -42.65 11.06
C ASN A 148 -23.25 -44.16 11.00
N GLY A 149 -22.20 -44.96 11.07
CA GLY A 149 -22.28 -46.39 11.21
C GLY A 149 -22.56 -46.75 12.68
N SER A 150 -23.78 -46.53 13.10
CA SER A 150 -24.26 -47.13 14.35
C SER A 150 -24.26 -48.66 14.22
N LYS A 151 -23.26 -49.33 14.76
CA LYS A 151 -23.35 -50.74 15.10
C LYS A 151 -23.65 -50.82 16.58
N GLY A 152 -24.93 -51.09 16.88
CA GLY A 152 -25.35 -51.48 18.20
C GLY A 152 -24.62 -52.72 18.67
N SER A 153 -24.20 -52.71 19.91
CA SER A 153 -24.02 -53.89 20.72
C SER A 153 -24.58 -53.57 22.11
N LYS A 154 -25.65 -54.24 22.40
CA LYS A 154 -26.23 -54.32 23.73
C LYS A 154 -25.28 -55.11 24.63
N THR A 155 -25.01 -54.61 25.82
CA THR A 155 -24.93 -55.44 27.03
C THR A 155 -25.21 -54.56 28.24
N ASP A 156 -26.16 -55.03 29.02
CA ASP A 156 -26.60 -54.52 30.31
C ASP A 156 -25.51 -54.57 31.36
N ASN A 157 -25.50 -53.61 32.29
CA ASN A 157 -25.72 -53.82 33.74
C ASN A 157 -25.24 -52.56 34.52
N GLN A 158 -26.19 -51.95 35.14
CA GLN A 158 -26.46 -51.71 36.58
C GLN A 158 -25.38 -51.09 37.46
N ASP A 159 -25.87 -50.08 38.14
CA ASP A 159 -25.62 -49.65 39.50
C ASP A 159 -24.60 -48.51 39.77
N GLY A 160 -25.17 -47.47 40.32
CA GLY A 160 -24.74 -46.96 41.61
C GLY A 160 -24.19 -45.54 41.70
N ASN A 161 -25.09 -44.66 42.09
CA ASN A 161 -24.85 -43.65 43.14
C ASN A 161 -24.04 -42.39 42.93
N SER A 162 -24.79 -41.32 42.90
CA SER A 162 -24.59 -40.02 43.59
C SER A 162 -23.18 -39.45 43.78
N ASN A 163 -22.95 -38.24 43.32
CA ASN A 163 -22.99 -37.02 44.13
C ASN A 163 -22.61 -35.78 43.33
N GLN A 164 -23.27 -34.74 43.67
CA GLN A 164 -23.10 -33.33 43.32
C GLN A 164 -21.66 -32.89 43.35
N ASP A 165 -21.27 -32.05 42.38
CA ASP A 165 -20.79 -30.73 42.80
C ASP A 165 -20.95 -29.68 41.71
N LYS A 166 -21.46 -28.57 42.16
CA LYS A 166 -21.63 -27.33 41.40
C LYS A 166 -20.27 -26.69 41.23
N ASN A 167 -19.85 -26.37 40.04
CA ASN A 167 -19.01 -25.19 39.88
C ASN A 167 -19.28 -24.48 38.56
N ARG A 168 -19.74 -23.28 38.74
CA ARG A 168 -20.10 -22.27 37.77
C ARG A 168 -18.82 -21.59 37.31
N GLY A 169 -18.30 -21.91 36.13
CA GLY A 169 -17.22 -21.23 35.50
C GLY A 169 -17.70 -20.46 34.27
N LYS A 170 -18.01 -19.20 34.44
CA LYS A 170 -18.20 -18.24 33.33
C LYS A 170 -16.89 -18.13 32.53
N SER A 171 -16.85 -18.67 31.34
CA SER A 171 -15.85 -18.32 30.37
C SER A 171 -16.32 -17.05 29.66
N GLN A 172 -15.76 -15.93 30.04
CA GLN A 172 -15.86 -14.69 29.29
C GLN A 172 -14.92 -14.80 28.08
N SER A 173 -15.52 -14.86 26.90
CA SER A 173 -14.83 -14.64 25.65
C SER A 173 -14.38 -13.19 25.61
N SER A 174 -13.12 -12.96 25.91
CA SER A 174 -12.46 -11.68 25.69
C SER A 174 -12.27 -11.50 24.19
N LYS A 175 -13.13 -10.70 23.58
CA LYS A 175 -12.85 -10.12 22.27
C LYS A 175 -11.71 -9.13 22.44
N VAL A 176 -10.50 -9.58 22.16
CA VAL A 176 -9.36 -8.69 21.97
C VAL A 176 -9.51 -8.10 20.57
N PHE A 177 -9.93 -6.86 20.50
CA PHE A 177 -9.80 -6.07 19.31
C PHE A 177 -8.32 -5.72 19.14
N PRO A 178 -7.69 -5.94 17.98
CA PRO A 178 -6.36 -5.40 17.76
C PRO A 178 -6.46 -3.89 17.76
N LYS A 179 -5.70 -3.27 18.65
CA LYS A 179 -5.41 -1.85 18.61
C LYS A 179 -4.72 -1.55 17.27
N THR A 180 -5.38 -0.83 16.41
CA THR A 180 -4.75 -0.16 15.29
C THR A 180 -3.79 0.88 15.85
N GLY A 181 -2.53 0.51 15.91
CA GLY A 181 -1.44 1.47 16.08
C GLY A 181 -1.19 2.10 14.73
N GLU A 182 -1.73 3.27 14.55
CA GLU A 182 -1.37 4.16 13.47
C GLU A 182 0.11 4.51 13.59
N SER A 183 0.87 4.10 12.61
CA SER A 183 2.13 4.73 12.27
C SER A 183 2.05 5.03 10.78
N ASP A 184 1.38 6.11 10.45
CA ASP A 184 1.43 6.72 9.14
C ASP A 184 2.81 7.34 8.94
N SER A 185 3.78 6.48 8.66
CA SER A 185 5.06 6.91 8.11
C SER A 185 4.92 6.97 6.60
N ASN A 186 4.25 7.99 6.10
CA ASN A 186 4.40 8.40 4.72
C ASN A 186 5.83 8.89 4.53
N ILE A 187 6.75 7.97 4.29
CA ILE A 187 8.11 8.32 3.87
C ILE A 187 8.02 8.73 2.41
N PHE A 188 7.84 10.00 2.18
CA PHE A 188 7.98 10.60 0.86
C PHE A 188 9.47 10.72 0.56
N THR A 189 9.95 9.90 -0.33
CA THR A 189 11.28 10.10 -0.89
C THR A 189 11.12 10.91 -2.17
N ILE A 190 11.63 12.12 -2.16
CA ILE A 190 11.75 12.92 -3.37
C ILE A 190 12.88 12.31 -4.16
N SER A 191 12.55 11.46 -5.13
CA SER A 191 13.52 11.01 -6.10
C SER A 191 13.80 12.16 -7.05
N GLY A 192 14.97 12.78 -6.89
CA GLY A 192 15.35 13.98 -7.60
C GLY A 192 15.43 13.79 -9.11
N GLY A 193 14.33 13.99 -9.77
CA GLY A 193 14.24 14.23 -11.20
C GLY A 193 13.79 15.66 -11.43
N LEU A 194 14.63 16.63 -11.07
CA LEU A 194 14.34 18.03 -11.26
C LEU A 194 14.47 18.37 -12.74
N ILE A 195 13.36 18.45 -13.45
CA ILE A 195 13.31 19.05 -14.77
C ILE A 195 13.03 20.55 -14.56
N LEU A 196 14.08 21.34 -14.60
CA LEU A 196 13.97 22.78 -14.73
C LEU A 196 13.49 23.07 -16.15
N LEU A 197 12.20 23.21 -16.33
CA LEU A 197 11.61 23.86 -17.51
C LEU A 197 11.34 25.33 -17.14
N GLY A 198 12.38 26.03 -16.77
CA GLY A 198 12.39 27.48 -16.77
C GLY A 198 13.31 27.91 -17.91
N THR A 199 12.81 28.66 -18.87
CA THR A 199 13.67 29.46 -19.71
C THR A 199 14.47 30.34 -18.76
N LEU A 200 15.75 29.97 -18.57
CA LEU A 200 16.69 30.78 -17.84
C LEU A 200 16.79 32.10 -18.58
N GLY A 201 16.03 33.08 -18.13
CA GLY A 201 16.46 34.43 -18.30
C GLY A 201 17.74 34.57 -17.48
N LEU A 202 18.86 34.32 -18.10
CA LEU A 202 20.16 34.65 -17.56
C LEU A 202 20.25 36.18 -17.50
N LEU A 203 19.56 36.78 -16.54
CA LEU A 203 19.86 38.13 -16.16
C LEU A 203 21.20 38.06 -15.46
N GLY A 204 22.22 38.37 -16.25
CA GLY A 204 23.59 38.43 -15.81
C GLY A 204 23.69 39.24 -14.53
N TYR A 205 24.15 38.59 -13.47
CA TYR A 205 24.73 39.27 -12.34
C TYR A 205 25.94 40.04 -12.83
N LYS A 206 25.72 41.31 -13.26
CA LYS A 206 26.78 42.26 -13.50
C LYS A 206 27.42 42.60 -12.16
N ASN A 207 28.58 42.01 -11.95
CA ASN A 207 29.53 42.46 -10.94
C ASN A 207 29.81 43.97 -11.16
N ARG A 208 29.09 44.84 -10.45
CA ARG A 208 29.46 46.24 -10.36
C ARG A 208 30.69 46.31 -9.48
N LYS A 209 31.86 46.28 -10.10
CA LYS A 209 33.07 46.83 -9.49
C LYS A 209 32.73 48.30 -9.17
N LYS A 210 32.75 48.64 -7.90
CA LYS A 210 32.89 50.02 -7.49
C LYS A 210 34.30 50.44 -7.89
N GLU A 211 34.41 51.24 -8.91
CA GLU A 211 35.55 52.09 -9.11
C GLU A 211 35.40 53.24 -8.14
N ASN A 212 36.32 53.30 -7.18
CA ASN A 212 36.57 54.49 -6.37
C ASN A 212 37.53 55.36 -7.16
N GLU A 213 37.11 56.52 -7.52
CA GLU A 213 37.89 57.74 -7.55
C GLU A 213 37.31 58.77 -6.58
#